data_fa7d4676c9204c05e9514fb03eec1180
#
_entry.id   fa7d4676c9204c05e9514fb03eec1180
#
_cell.length_a   1.000
_cell.length_b   1.000
_cell.length_c   1.000
_cell.angle_alpha   90.00
_cell.angle_beta   90.00
_cell.angle_gamma   90.00
#
_symmetry.space_group_name_H-M   'P 1'
#
loop_
_entity.id
_entity.type
_entity.pdbx_description
1 polymer ?
#
loop_
_entity_poly.entity_id
_entity_poly.type
_entity_poly.pdbx_seq_one_letter_code
_entity_poly.pdbx_strand_id
1 'polypeptide(L)'
;DTVFGPGFAEKHHFHIEGEWAHGLGAGDCKSGVLISLFGALILKKAGLLPPWELTYLFTCDEETGSRSGRKVYAREAQDAALALVFEGGRERDGRPRFVTSRRGVILGTVDVAGREAHAGKAYLEGRSAVLELAHQIIRLYSFNDYEKGIYYNVAPISGGRPNGVVAGEARGEFCVAGIPENADFPVIQARLDSMADQVTVEGCQVQVTYRTLFPAMERNAANHSAYLRAAEA
;
A
#
# COMPACT_ATOMS: atom_id res chain seq x y z
N ASP A 1 -11.68 -4.95 -11.23
CA ASP A 1 -10.55 -4.09 -11.61
C ASP A 1 -9.36 -4.96 -11.99
N THR A 2 -8.67 -4.72 -13.09
CA THR A 2 -7.50 -5.48 -13.52
C THR A 2 -6.55 -4.61 -14.32
N VAL A 3 -5.24 -4.75 -14.13
CA VAL A 3 -4.19 -3.94 -14.79
C VAL A 3 -3.34 -4.80 -15.71
N PHE A 4 -3.79 -4.94 -16.95
CA PHE A 4 -3.02 -5.60 -18.01
C PHE A 4 -2.67 -4.60 -19.09
N GLY A 5 -1.49 -4.77 -19.69
CA GLY A 5 -1.03 -3.92 -20.80
C GLY A 5 -1.90 -4.02 -22.05
N PRO A 6 -1.86 -3.01 -22.94
CA PRO A 6 -2.55 -3.06 -24.22
C PRO A 6 -2.21 -4.31 -25.02
N GLY A 7 -3.20 -4.94 -25.67
CA GLY A 7 -3.04 -6.16 -26.48
C GLY A 7 -2.97 -7.47 -25.67
N PHE A 8 -2.93 -7.41 -24.33
CA PHE A 8 -2.87 -8.63 -23.51
C PHE A 8 -4.15 -9.46 -23.67
N ALA A 9 -5.31 -8.80 -23.79
CA ALA A 9 -6.59 -9.44 -23.98
C ALA A 9 -6.70 -10.24 -25.28
N GLU A 10 -5.97 -9.84 -26.31
CA GLU A 10 -5.94 -10.54 -27.61
C GLU A 10 -5.30 -11.95 -27.53
N LYS A 11 -4.45 -12.16 -26.53
CA LYS A 11 -3.73 -13.42 -26.29
C LYS A 11 -4.34 -14.29 -25.19
N HIS A 12 -5.22 -13.71 -24.37
CA HIS A 12 -5.78 -14.34 -23.17
C HIS A 12 -7.31 -14.23 -23.16
N HIS A 13 -7.95 -14.93 -24.10
CA HIS A 13 -9.42 -14.96 -24.20
C HIS A 13 -10.04 -15.74 -23.05
N PHE A 14 -11.23 -15.29 -22.64
CA PHE A 14 -12.03 -16.04 -21.68
C PHE A 14 -12.40 -17.41 -22.25
N HIS A 15 -12.17 -18.47 -21.49
CA HIS A 15 -12.59 -19.83 -21.82
C HIS A 15 -12.83 -20.65 -20.55
N ILE A 16 -13.54 -21.75 -20.70
CA ILE A 16 -13.81 -22.71 -19.63
C ILE A 16 -13.08 -24.00 -19.97
N GLU A 17 -12.32 -24.52 -19.01
CA GLU A 17 -11.63 -25.82 -19.09
C GLU A 17 -11.99 -26.64 -17.86
N GLY A 18 -12.81 -27.68 -18.04
CA GLY A 18 -13.36 -28.46 -16.95
C GLY A 18 -14.21 -27.60 -16.00
N GLU A 19 -13.81 -27.50 -14.74
CA GLU A 19 -14.47 -26.69 -13.72
C GLU A 19 -13.85 -25.29 -13.55
N TRP A 20 -12.87 -24.95 -14.39
CA TRP A 20 -12.13 -23.70 -14.28
C TRP A 20 -12.54 -22.69 -15.35
N ALA A 21 -12.73 -21.45 -14.92
CA ALA A 21 -12.93 -20.30 -15.81
C ALA A 21 -11.61 -19.51 -15.90
N HIS A 22 -11.04 -19.45 -17.08
CA HIS A 22 -9.82 -18.73 -17.37
C HIS A 22 -10.13 -17.40 -18.06
N GLY A 23 -9.47 -16.34 -17.67
CA GLY A 23 -9.63 -15.03 -18.29
C GLY A 23 -9.02 -13.91 -17.45
N LEU A 24 -8.81 -12.77 -18.08
CA LEU A 24 -8.24 -11.60 -17.40
C LEU A 24 -9.18 -11.11 -16.31
N GLY A 25 -8.68 -11.04 -15.09
CA GLY A 25 -9.44 -10.65 -13.92
C GLY A 25 -10.53 -11.63 -13.50
N ALA A 26 -10.50 -12.89 -13.97
CA ALA A 26 -11.48 -13.91 -13.57
C ALA A 26 -11.43 -14.14 -12.05
N GLY A 27 -10.24 -14.32 -11.49
CA GLY A 27 -10.03 -14.45 -10.05
C GLY A 27 -10.00 -13.10 -9.35
N ASP A 28 -9.29 -12.14 -9.90
CA ASP A 28 -9.07 -10.81 -9.35
C ASP A 28 -9.66 -9.75 -10.29
N CYS A 29 -10.89 -9.24 -10.03
CA CYS A 29 -11.79 -9.84 -9.03
C CYS A 29 -13.23 -9.97 -9.58
N LYS A 30 -13.39 -10.32 -10.91
CA LYS A 30 -14.73 -10.47 -11.52
C LYS A 30 -15.54 -11.56 -10.85
N SER A 31 -14.91 -12.63 -10.35
CA SER A 31 -15.56 -13.66 -9.54
C SER A 31 -16.19 -13.06 -8.29
N GLY A 32 -15.52 -12.15 -7.60
CA GLY A 32 -16.03 -11.46 -6.42
C GLY A 32 -17.28 -10.62 -6.73
N VAL A 33 -17.27 -9.92 -7.88
CA VAL A 33 -18.44 -9.18 -8.36
C VAL A 33 -19.63 -10.12 -8.53
N LEU A 34 -19.44 -11.26 -9.20
CA LEU A 34 -20.51 -12.24 -9.42
C LEU A 34 -20.99 -12.86 -8.12
N ILE A 35 -20.08 -13.26 -7.22
CA ILE A 35 -20.42 -13.85 -5.92
C ILE A 35 -21.29 -12.88 -5.11
N SER A 36 -20.94 -11.60 -5.05
CA SER A 36 -21.70 -10.61 -4.31
C SER A 36 -23.14 -10.44 -4.84
N LEU A 37 -23.29 -10.33 -6.16
CA LEU A 37 -24.59 -10.13 -6.80
C LEU A 37 -25.46 -11.37 -6.72
N PHE A 38 -24.92 -12.53 -7.08
CA PHE A 38 -25.68 -13.78 -7.06
C PHE A 38 -26.01 -14.25 -5.65
N GLY A 39 -25.12 -14.01 -4.68
CA GLY A 39 -25.39 -14.28 -3.26
C GLY A 39 -26.64 -13.54 -2.77
N ALA A 40 -26.75 -12.25 -3.03
CA ALA A 40 -27.92 -11.47 -2.66
C ALA A 40 -29.20 -11.92 -3.42
N LEU A 41 -29.08 -12.26 -4.71
CA LEU A 41 -30.20 -12.78 -5.48
C LEU A 41 -30.74 -14.13 -4.94
N ILE A 42 -29.85 -15.03 -4.56
CA ILE A 42 -30.18 -16.33 -3.96
C ILE A 42 -30.90 -16.10 -2.63
N LEU A 43 -30.33 -15.26 -1.75
CA LEU A 43 -30.97 -14.94 -0.46
C LEU A 43 -32.33 -14.31 -0.64
N LYS A 44 -32.50 -13.41 -1.61
CA LYS A 44 -33.78 -12.80 -1.94
C LYS A 44 -34.82 -13.85 -2.41
N LYS A 45 -34.41 -14.74 -3.32
CA LYS A 45 -35.31 -15.82 -3.82
C LYS A 45 -35.66 -16.82 -2.72
N ALA A 46 -34.76 -17.08 -1.78
CA ALA A 46 -35.02 -17.96 -0.64
C ALA A 46 -35.85 -17.30 0.47
N GLY A 47 -36.16 -16.01 0.38
CA GLY A 47 -36.80 -15.26 1.47
C GLY A 47 -35.95 -15.05 2.70
N LEU A 48 -34.62 -15.20 2.55
CA LEU A 48 -33.64 -15.11 3.64
C LEU A 48 -32.85 -13.78 3.64
N LEU A 49 -33.11 -12.91 2.66
CA LEU A 49 -32.47 -11.60 2.64
C LEU A 49 -32.95 -10.75 3.81
N PRO A 50 -32.08 -10.33 4.72
CA PRO A 50 -32.47 -9.45 5.81
C PRO A 50 -33.04 -8.13 5.27
N PRO A 51 -33.85 -7.40 6.05
CA PRO A 51 -34.41 -6.09 5.67
C PRO A 51 -33.32 -4.99 5.78
N TRP A 52 -32.14 -5.21 5.20
CA TRP A 52 -31.05 -4.28 5.15
C TRP A 52 -31.01 -3.57 3.81
N GLU A 53 -30.57 -2.34 3.83
CA GLU A 53 -30.16 -1.64 2.64
C GLU A 53 -28.79 -2.19 2.19
N LEU A 54 -28.70 -2.63 0.94
CA LEU A 54 -27.47 -3.14 0.34
C LEU A 54 -26.97 -2.14 -0.69
N THR A 55 -25.81 -1.56 -0.42
CA THR A 55 -25.11 -0.70 -1.36
C THR A 55 -23.99 -1.48 -2.03
N TYR A 56 -23.96 -1.48 -3.37
CA TYR A 56 -22.89 -2.09 -4.16
C TYR A 56 -21.99 -0.98 -4.72
N LEU A 57 -20.71 -1.08 -4.44
CA LEU A 57 -19.67 -0.16 -4.97
C LEU A 57 -18.76 -0.93 -5.93
N PHE A 58 -18.77 -0.52 -7.19
CA PHE A 58 -17.88 -1.04 -8.22
C PHE A 58 -16.93 0.08 -8.64
N THR A 59 -15.64 -0.12 -8.47
CA THR A 59 -14.61 0.86 -8.83
C THR A 59 -13.62 0.25 -9.81
N CYS A 60 -12.91 1.08 -10.54
CA CYS A 60 -12.01 0.66 -11.62
C CYS A 60 -10.54 1.05 -11.36
N ASP A 61 -10.20 1.48 -10.16
CA ASP A 61 -8.88 2.02 -9.84
C ASP A 61 -8.25 1.45 -8.55
N GLU A 62 -8.72 0.28 -8.09
CA GLU A 62 -8.20 -0.36 -6.89
C GLU A 62 -6.70 -0.66 -7.05
N GLU A 63 -6.31 -1.34 -8.13
CA GLU A 63 -4.94 -1.76 -8.44
C GLU A 63 -3.94 -0.59 -8.56
N THR A 64 -4.46 0.61 -8.83
CA THR A 64 -3.67 1.83 -8.89
C THR A 64 -3.75 2.68 -7.61
N GLY A 65 -4.32 2.10 -6.54
CA GLY A 65 -4.44 2.68 -5.20
C GLY A 65 -5.69 3.51 -4.97
N SER A 66 -6.78 3.24 -5.69
CA SER A 66 -8.13 3.78 -5.48
C SER A 66 -8.19 5.31 -5.40
N ARG A 67 -7.45 6.01 -6.26
CA ARG A 67 -7.33 7.49 -6.17
C ARG A 67 -8.67 8.21 -6.29
N SER A 68 -9.54 7.76 -7.19
CA SER A 68 -10.88 8.28 -7.36
C SER A 68 -11.88 7.62 -6.41
N GLY A 69 -11.75 6.31 -6.18
CA GLY A 69 -12.64 5.51 -5.34
C GLY A 69 -12.65 5.92 -3.88
N ARG A 70 -11.53 6.38 -3.30
CA ARG A 70 -11.41 6.71 -1.87
C ARG A 70 -12.48 7.65 -1.33
N LYS A 71 -12.85 8.68 -2.10
CA LYS A 71 -13.87 9.64 -1.67
C LYS A 71 -15.26 8.99 -1.62
N VAL A 72 -15.54 8.10 -2.58
CA VAL A 72 -16.79 7.35 -2.63
C VAL A 72 -16.86 6.38 -1.46
N TYR A 73 -15.80 5.60 -1.24
CA TYR A 73 -15.72 4.69 -0.08
C TYR A 73 -15.93 5.42 1.24
N ALA A 74 -15.25 6.55 1.45
CA ALA A 74 -15.37 7.31 2.68
C ALA A 74 -16.79 7.83 2.91
N ARG A 75 -17.51 8.24 1.85
CA ARG A 75 -18.90 8.69 1.93
C ARG A 75 -19.83 7.54 2.28
N GLU A 76 -19.77 6.44 1.53
CA GLU A 76 -20.69 5.32 1.68
C GLU A 76 -20.44 4.51 2.97
N ALA A 77 -19.22 4.55 3.49
CA ALA A 77 -18.86 3.86 4.72
C ALA A 77 -19.35 4.56 6.01
N GLN A 78 -19.74 5.84 5.94
CA GLN A 78 -20.09 6.61 7.14
C GLN A 78 -21.28 6.00 7.90
N ASP A 79 -22.30 5.55 7.18
CA ASP A 79 -23.52 5.00 7.75
C ASP A 79 -23.60 3.47 7.57
N ALA A 80 -22.56 2.84 7.04
CA ALA A 80 -22.55 1.40 6.82
C ALA A 80 -22.27 0.64 8.12
N ALA A 81 -23.14 -0.28 8.47
CA ALA A 81 -22.93 -1.18 9.62
C ALA A 81 -21.83 -2.23 9.35
N LEU A 82 -21.63 -2.61 8.09
CA LEU A 82 -20.66 -3.60 7.66
C LEU A 82 -20.24 -3.34 6.21
N ALA A 83 -18.96 -3.50 5.92
CA ALA A 83 -18.42 -3.54 4.56
C ALA A 83 -17.85 -4.94 4.28
N LEU A 84 -18.29 -5.53 3.17
CA LEU A 84 -17.78 -6.80 2.66
C LEU A 84 -17.00 -6.53 1.37
N VAL A 85 -15.72 -6.91 1.35
CA VAL A 85 -14.85 -6.76 0.18
C VAL A 85 -14.64 -8.11 -0.44
N PHE A 86 -15.13 -8.29 -1.67
CA PHE A 86 -15.09 -9.54 -2.41
C PHE A 86 -13.85 -9.62 -3.30
N GLU A 87 -12.70 -9.52 -2.66
CA GLU A 87 -11.40 -9.74 -3.28
C GLU A 87 -11.02 -11.23 -3.31
N GLY A 88 -9.98 -11.57 -4.09
CA GLY A 88 -9.47 -12.92 -4.21
C GLY A 88 -9.28 -13.59 -2.84
N GLY A 89 -10.05 -14.61 -2.57
CA GLY A 89 -10.08 -15.30 -1.29
C GLY A 89 -8.77 -16.04 -1.01
N ARG A 90 -8.39 -16.09 0.25
CA ARG A 90 -7.31 -16.98 0.72
C ARG A 90 -7.93 -18.24 1.28
N GLU A 91 -7.36 -19.37 0.94
CA GLU A 91 -7.71 -20.66 1.51
C GLU A 91 -6.56 -21.18 2.37
N ARG A 92 -6.90 -21.85 3.44
CA ARG A 92 -5.96 -22.63 4.23
C ARG A 92 -6.66 -23.87 4.73
N ASP A 93 -6.05 -25.03 4.47
CA ASP A 93 -6.59 -26.35 4.88
C ASP A 93 -8.01 -26.61 4.35
N GLY A 94 -8.30 -26.22 3.06
CA GLY A 94 -9.59 -26.40 2.42
C GLY A 94 -10.71 -25.47 2.93
N ARG A 95 -10.35 -24.43 3.72
CA ARG A 95 -11.33 -23.49 4.30
C ARG A 95 -11.09 -22.05 3.84
N PRO A 96 -12.13 -21.33 3.41
CA PRO A 96 -12.00 -19.93 3.07
C PRO A 96 -11.56 -19.11 4.29
N ARG A 97 -10.76 -18.08 4.05
CA ARG A 97 -10.25 -17.17 5.08
C ARG A 97 -10.83 -15.78 4.90
N PHE A 98 -11.32 -15.23 5.99
CA PHE A 98 -11.73 -13.84 6.04
C PHE A 98 -10.58 -12.98 6.59
N VAL A 99 -10.37 -11.83 5.96
CA VAL A 99 -9.39 -10.84 6.42
C VAL A 99 -10.09 -9.86 7.35
N THR A 100 -9.73 -9.87 8.63
CA THR A 100 -10.31 -9.01 9.68
C THR A 100 -9.36 -7.93 10.18
N SER A 101 -8.12 -7.92 9.67
CA SER A 101 -7.14 -6.87 9.95
C SER A 101 -6.16 -6.71 8.79
N ARG A 102 -5.67 -5.49 8.59
CA ARG A 102 -4.63 -5.15 7.62
C ARG A 102 -3.64 -4.21 8.26
N ARG A 103 -2.38 -4.36 7.92
CA ARG A 103 -1.32 -3.44 8.33
C ARG A 103 -1.37 -2.18 7.47
N GLY A 104 -1.09 -1.04 8.10
CA GLY A 104 -0.98 0.25 7.42
C GLY A 104 0.35 0.40 6.69
N VAL A 105 0.39 1.36 5.75
CA VAL A 105 1.55 1.65 4.90
C VAL A 105 1.70 3.15 4.69
N ILE A 106 2.94 3.64 4.79
CA ILE A 106 3.37 4.97 4.37
C ILE A 106 4.34 4.82 3.20
N LEU A 107 4.20 5.65 2.17
CA LEU A 107 5.18 5.81 1.09
C LEU A 107 5.75 7.22 1.14
N GLY A 108 7.04 7.34 0.83
CA GLY A 108 7.68 8.64 0.81
C GLY A 108 8.98 8.68 0.02
N THR A 109 9.61 9.84 0.03
CA THR A 109 10.89 10.10 -0.61
C THR A 109 11.80 10.89 0.32
N VAL A 110 13.07 10.63 0.20
CA VAL A 110 14.15 11.46 0.75
C VAL A 110 14.88 12.08 -0.43
N ASP A 111 14.77 13.39 -0.58
CA ASP A 111 15.48 14.18 -1.58
C ASP A 111 16.62 14.92 -0.88
N VAL A 112 17.82 14.80 -1.43
CA VAL A 112 19.02 15.43 -0.87
C VAL A 112 19.64 16.35 -1.92
N ALA A 113 19.82 17.61 -1.55
CA ALA A 113 20.59 18.60 -2.31
C ALA A 113 21.95 18.83 -1.63
N GLY A 114 22.99 18.72 -2.39
CA GLY A 114 24.37 18.99 -2.01
C GLY A 114 25.04 20.00 -2.94
N ARG A 115 26.34 19.85 -3.17
CA ARG A 115 27.10 20.69 -4.10
C ARG A 115 28.07 19.87 -4.93
N GLU A 116 27.96 19.98 -6.26
CA GLU A 116 28.90 19.35 -7.16
C GLU A 116 30.30 20.00 -7.07
N ALA A 117 31.30 19.18 -7.21
CA ALA A 117 32.67 19.60 -7.36
C ALA A 117 33.51 18.51 -8.06
N HIS A 118 34.66 18.87 -8.59
CA HIS A 118 35.57 17.87 -9.16
C HIS A 118 36.23 17.04 -8.05
N ALA A 119 35.98 15.73 -8.05
CA ALA A 119 36.36 14.84 -6.94
C ALA A 119 37.89 14.79 -6.66
N GLY A 120 38.74 15.05 -7.65
CA GLY A 120 40.19 15.05 -7.45
C GLY A 120 40.79 16.43 -7.17
N LYS A 121 40.24 17.51 -7.74
CA LYS A 121 40.82 18.85 -7.67
C LYS A 121 40.16 19.78 -6.67
N ALA A 122 38.90 19.59 -6.41
CA ALA A 122 38.07 20.49 -5.60
C ALA A 122 37.14 19.71 -4.64
N TYR A 123 37.56 18.53 -4.17
CA TYR A 123 36.75 17.65 -3.32
C TYR A 123 36.16 18.38 -2.11
N LEU A 124 36.97 19.18 -1.43
CA LEU A 124 36.58 19.92 -0.22
C LEU A 124 35.51 21.01 -0.47
N GLU A 125 35.37 21.42 -1.73
CA GLU A 125 34.34 22.37 -2.12
C GLU A 125 32.96 21.69 -2.34
N GLY A 126 32.99 20.38 -2.62
CA GLY A 126 31.79 19.57 -2.81
C GLY A 126 31.05 19.27 -1.52
N ARG A 127 29.76 18.93 -1.67
CA ARG A 127 28.90 18.41 -0.61
C ARG A 127 28.14 17.21 -1.18
N SER A 128 28.55 16.02 -0.78
CA SER A 128 28.05 14.79 -1.42
C SER A 128 26.63 14.47 -0.98
N ALA A 129 25.68 14.71 -1.85
CA ALA A 129 24.28 14.32 -1.63
C ALA A 129 24.10 12.80 -1.53
N VAL A 130 24.90 12.02 -2.26
CA VAL A 130 24.86 10.55 -2.17
C VAL A 130 25.36 10.07 -0.81
N LEU A 131 26.38 10.69 -0.23
CA LEU A 131 26.86 10.35 1.10
C LEU A 131 25.79 10.70 2.15
N GLU A 132 25.19 11.88 2.06
CA GLU A 132 24.11 12.26 2.96
C GLU A 132 22.91 11.31 2.82
N LEU A 133 22.49 10.96 1.60
CA LEU A 133 21.43 9.98 1.39
C LEU A 133 21.75 8.63 2.04
N ALA A 134 23.02 8.17 1.99
CA ALA A 134 23.42 6.94 2.66
C ALA A 134 23.23 7.03 4.19
N HIS A 135 23.54 8.16 4.81
CA HIS A 135 23.26 8.39 6.22
C HIS A 135 21.77 8.39 6.53
N GLN A 136 20.96 9.02 5.69
CA GLN A 136 19.50 9.03 5.85
C GLN A 136 18.91 7.63 5.68
N ILE A 137 19.42 6.81 4.76
CA ILE A 137 19.03 5.41 4.59
C ILE A 137 19.31 4.61 5.86
N ILE A 138 20.53 4.70 6.41
CA ILE A 138 20.90 4.02 7.66
C ILE A 138 19.96 4.45 8.80
N ARG A 139 19.63 5.74 8.87
CA ARG A 139 18.68 6.27 9.87
C ARG A 139 17.28 5.69 9.68
N LEU A 140 16.76 5.62 8.47
CA LEU A 140 15.45 4.99 8.20
C LEU A 140 15.44 3.54 8.68
N TYR A 141 16.45 2.75 8.34
CA TYR A 141 16.52 1.36 8.79
C TYR A 141 16.69 1.22 10.31
N SER A 142 17.27 2.22 11.00
CA SER A 142 17.35 2.20 12.47
C SER A 142 16.00 2.39 13.17
N PHE A 143 14.97 2.84 12.45
CA PHE A 143 13.62 2.97 12.98
C PHE A 143 12.80 1.67 12.89
N ASN A 144 13.35 0.59 12.33
CA ASN A 144 12.69 -0.71 12.31
C ASN A 144 12.31 -1.16 13.72
N ASP A 145 11.07 -1.59 13.86
CA ASP A 145 10.56 -2.20 15.09
C ASP A 145 10.18 -3.65 14.78
N TYR A 146 11.11 -4.55 15.06
CA TYR A 146 10.96 -5.98 14.77
C TYR A 146 9.92 -6.64 15.69
N GLU A 147 9.67 -6.11 16.88
CA GLU A 147 8.68 -6.63 17.81
C GLU A 147 7.26 -6.28 17.34
N LYS A 148 7.04 -5.04 16.96
CA LYS A 148 5.77 -4.61 16.36
C LYS A 148 5.59 -5.06 14.91
N GLY A 149 6.68 -5.42 14.22
CA GLY A 149 6.68 -5.77 12.80
C GLY A 149 6.52 -4.57 11.88
N ILE A 150 7.06 -3.41 12.28
CA ILE A 150 7.12 -2.18 11.46
C ILE A 150 8.46 -2.13 10.76
N TYR A 151 8.43 -2.07 9.44
CA TYR A 151 9.64 -2.13 8.61
C TYR A 151 9.74 -0.92 7.70
N TYR A 152 10.92 -0.30 7.70
CA TYR A 152 11.32 0.74 6.77
C TYR A 152 12.19 0.11 5.68
N ASN A 153 11.83 0.34 4.44
CA ASN A 153 12.59 -0.14 3.29
C ASN A 153 12.81 1.00 2.30
N VAL A 154 14.01 1.10 1.75
CA VAL A 154 14.37 2.12 0.75
C VAL A 154 14.69 1.44 -0.56
N ALA A 155 13.89 1.73 -1.58
CA ALA A 155 14.10 1.34 -2.97
C ALA A 155 13.03 2.02 -3.85
N PRO A 156 13.42 2.56 -5.05
CA PRO A 156 14.76 2.68 -5.60
C PRO A 156 15.57 3.83 -4.99
N ILE A 157 16.86 3.90 -5.36
CA ILE A 157 17.73 5.04 -5.10
C ILE A 157 18.33 5.55 -6.40
N SER A 158 18.60 6.86 -6.47
CA SER A 158 19.28 7.50 -7.59
C SER A 158 20.11 8.69 -7.12
N GLY A 159 21.11 9.10 -7.87
CA GLY A 159 21.89 10.29 -7.56
C GLY A 159 23.27 10.30 -8.18
N GLY A 160 23.82 11.52 -8.30
CA GLY A 160 25.11 11.75 -8.88
C GLY A 160 25.18 11.48 -10.39
N ARG A 161 26.36 11.66 -10.93
CA ARG A 161 26.69 11.38 -12.33
C ARG A 161 28.10 10.78 -12.45
N PRO A 162 28.40 10.07 -13.55
CA PRO A 162 29.71 9.46 -13.77
C PRO A 162 30.87 10.48 -13.77
N ASN A 163 32.11 9.95 -13.70
CA ASN A 163 33.35 10.65 -14.03
C ASN A 163 33.84 11.65 -13.01
N GLY A 164 33.99 11.21 -11.76
CA GLY A 164 34.79 11.94 -10.78
C GLY A 164 34.21 13.27 -10.30
N VAL A 165 32.88 13.35 -10.25
CA VAL A 165 32.13 14.48 -9.72
C VAL A 165 31.51 14.10 -8.38
N VAL A 166 31.68 14.96 -7.35
CA VAL A 166 30.96 14.88 -6.10
C VAL A 166 29.46 15.08 -6.41
N ALA A 167 28.59 14.17 -5.96
CA ALA A 167 27.17 14.23 -6.27
C ALA A 167 26.49 15.44 -5.62
N GLY A 168 25.86 16.30 -6.44
CA GLY A 168 25.10 17.45 -5.99
C GLY A 168 23.63 17.15 -5.67
N GLU A 169 23.13 16.01 -6.10
CA GLU A 169 21.76 15.57 -5.83
C GLU A 169 21.69 14.07 -5.61
N ALA A 170 20.74 13.64 -4.79
CA ALA A 170 20.41 12.23 -4.61
C ALA A 170 18.96 12.09 -4.12
N ARG A 171 18.34 10.96 -4.44
CA ARG A 171 16.97 10.63 -4.07
C ARG A 171 16.86 9.16 -3.69
N GLY A 172 16.11 8.88 -2.62
CA GLY A 172 15.66 7.56 -2.24
C GLY A 172 14.14 7.54 -2.07
N GLU A 173 13.49 6.52 -2.59
CA GLU A 173 12.08 6.27 -2.28
C GLU A 173 12.00 5.28 -1.13
N PHE A 174 11.06 5.46 -0.22
CA PHE A 174 10.89 4.55 0.90
C PHE A 174 9.44 4.12 1.13
N CYS A 175 9.33 2.97 1.77
CA CYS A 175 8.07 2.42 2.25
C CYS A 175 8.21 2.13 3.74
N VAL A 176 7.26 2.58 4.56
CA VAL A 176 7.07 2.08 5.92
C VAL A 176 5.87 1.16 5.90
N ALA A 177 6.11 -0.12 6.11
CA ALA A 177 5.10 -1.17 6.03
C ALA A 177 4.92 -1.88 7.38
N GLY A 178 3.81 -2.60 7.50
CA GLY A 178 3.57 -3.41 8.69
C GLY A 178 3.03 -2.65 9.88
N ILE A 179 2.53 -1.42 9.71
CA ILE A 179 2.00 -0.57 10.80
C ILE A 179 0.75 -1.23 11.39
N PRO A 180 0.79 -1.70 12.67
CA PRO A 180 -0.30 -2.50 13.22
C PRO A 180 -1.52 -1.68 13.63
N GLU A 181 -1.31 -0.46 14.14
CA GLU A 181 -2.33 0.38 14.74
C GLU A 181 -2.27 1.81 14.20
N ASN A 182 -3.42 2.47 14.12
CA ASN A 182 -3.49 3.85 13.67
C ASN A 182 -2.79 4.81 14.64
N ALA A 183 -2.67 4.45 15.91
CA ALA A 183 -1.92 5.19 16.92
C ALA A 183 -0.40 5.23 16.66
N ASP A 184 0.14 4.31 15.85
CA ASP A 184 1.56 4.29 15.51
C ASP A 184 1.92 5.35 14.45
N PHE A 185 0.95 5.79 13.61
CA PHE A 185 1.24 6.75 12.53
C PHE A 185 1.84 8.07 13.01
N PRO A 186 1.30 8.75 14.04
CA PRO A 186 1.91 9.99 14.52
C PRO A 186 3.36 9.83 14.99
N VAL A 187 3.70 8.71 15.61
CA VAL A 187 5.07 8.42 16.06
C VAL A 187 6.01 8.24 14.87
N ILE A 188 5.56 7.50 13.85
CA ILE A 188 6.32 7.29 12.62
C ILE A 188 6.51 8.62 11.88
N GLN A 189 5.46 9.42 11.75
CA GLN A 189 5.50 10.72 11.09
C GLN A 189 6.47 11.68 11.79
N ALA A 190 6.43 11.76 13.12
CA ALA A 190 7.37 12.58 13.88
C ALA A 190 8.84 12.16 13.67
N ARG A 191 9.12 10.85 13.53
CA ARG A 191 10.46 10.36 13.18
C ARG A 191 10.87 10.79 11.77
N LEU A 192 9.98 10.67 10.79
CA LEU A 192 10.23 11.09 9.41
C LEU A 192 10.45 12.60 9.31
N ASP A 193 9.63 13.39 9.99
CA ASP A 193 9.74 14.85 10.02
C ASP A 193 11.09 15.30 10.61
N SER A 194 11.57 14.61 11.66
CA SER A 194 12.84 14.95 12.30
C SER A 194 14.07 14.71 11.42
N MET A 195 13.96 13.93 10.36
CA MET A 195 15.09 13.59 9.49
C MET A 195 15.67 14.81 8.74
N ALA A 196 14.82 15.76 8.37
CA ALA A 196 15.23 16.96 7.65
C ALA A 196 16.20 17.83 8.47
N ASP A 197 16.09 17.80 9.81
CA ASP A 197 16.96 18.53 10.72
C ASP A 197 18.23 17.76 11.11
N GLN A 198 18.30 16.48 10.77
CA GLN A 198 19.40 15.58 11.15
C GLN A 198 20.36 15.33 9.96
N VAL A 199 20.95 16.41 9.45
CA VAL A 199 21.91 16.38 8.36
C VAL A 199 23.29 15.99 8.89
N THR A 200 23.95 15.03 8.26
CA THR A 200 25.29 14.54 8.63
C THR A 200 26.39 15.21 7.81
N VAL A 201 26.17 15.38 6.50
CA VAL A 201 27.10 16.05 5.61
C VAL A 201 26.82 17.54 5.62
N GLU A 202 27.67 18.30 6.33
CA GLU A 202 27.52 19.76 6.45
C GLU A 202 27.35 20.43 5.07
N GLY A 203 26.33 21.29 4.97
CA GLY A 203 25.99 22.02 3.75
C GLY A 203 25.14 21.25 2.74
N CYS A 204 24.72 20.00 3.05
CA CYS A 204 23.59 19.36 2.38
C CYS A 204 22.27 19.86 2.94
N GLN A 205 21.20 19.72 2.12
CA GLN A 205 19.82 19.93 2.53
C GLN A 205 19.04 18.64 2.29
N VAL A 206 18.23 18.25 3.26
CA VAL A 206 17.40 17.05 3.22
C VAL A 206 15.93 17.44 3.22
N GLN A 207 15.18 16.93 2.30
CA GLN A 207 13.72 17.05 2.25
C GLN A 207 13.10 15.66 2.31
N VAL A 208 12.20 15.45 3.27
CA VAL A 208 11.43 14.21 3.37
C VAL A 208 9.99 14.52 3.06
N THR A 209 9.41 13.77 2.10
CA THR A 209 7.99 13.88 1.77
C THR A 209 7.35 12.50 1.86
N TYR A 210 6.14 12.43 2.41
CA TYR A 210 5.46 11.16 2.56
C TYR A 210 3.95 11.32 2.55
N ARG A 211 3.28 10.19 2.36
CA ARG A 211 1.82 10.08 2.48
C ARG A 211 1.43 8.73 3.04
N THR A 212 0.38 8.68 3.82
CA THR A 212 -0.26 7.42 4.18
C THR A 212 -0.90 6.84 2.92
N LEU A 213 -0.45 5.64 2.53
CA LEU A 213 -1.06 4.90 1.44
C LEU A 213 -2.34 4.22 1.92
N PHE A 214 -2.24 3.46 3.01
CA PHE A 214 -3.36 2.83 3.68
C PHE A 214 -3.24 3.02 5.19
N PRO A 215 -4.33 3.39 5.89
CA PRO A 215 -4.40 3.29 7.34
C PRO A 215 -4.43 1.81 7.76
N ALA A 216 -4.18 1.54 9.03
CA ALA A 216 -4.36 0.20 9.55
C ALA A 216 -5.86 -0.13 9.66
N MET A 217 -6.26 -1.31 9.19
CA MET A 217 -7.55 -1.90 9.53
C MET A 217 -7.36 -2.76 10.78
N GLU A 218 -7.65 -2.17 11.92
CA GLU A 218 -7.46 -2.83 13.20
C GLU A 218 -8.55 -3.88 13.44
N ARG A 219 -8.17 -4.96 14.10
CA ARG A 219 -9.12 -5.96 14.55
C ARG A 219 -9.89 -5.42 15.75
N ASN A 220 -11.16 -5.13 15.56
CA ASN A 220 -12.06 -4.66 16.61
C ASN A 220 -13.19 -5.66 16.89
N ALA A 221 -13.99 -5.40 17.93
CA ALA A 221 -15.07 -6.29 18.35
C ALA A 221 -16.14 -6.46 17.24
N ALA A 222 -16.43 -5.42 16.46
CA ALA A 222 -17.43 -5.45 15.41
C ALA A 222 -17.00 -6.36 14.25
N ASN A 223 -15.78 -6.19 13.71
CA ASN A 223 -15.31 -7.03 12.62
C ASN A 223 -15.03 -8.47 13.07
N HIS A 224 -14.64 -8.68 14.33
CA HIS A 224 -14.50 -10.03 14.89
C HIS A 224 -15.85 -10.72 15.03
N SER A 225 -16.89 -10.03 15.50
CA SER A 225 -18.26 -10.57 15.57
C SER A 225 -18.82 -10.91 14.18
N ALA A 226 -18.57 -10.05 13.18
CA ALA A 226 -18.95 -10.35 11.80
C ALA A 226 -18.26 -11.61 11.26
N TYR A 227 -16.96 -11.77 11.56
CA TYR A 227 -16.21 -12.98 11.22
C TYR A 227 -16.81 -14.23 11.85
N LEU A 228 -17.12 -14.21 13.16
CA LEU A 228 -17.67 -15.38 13.85
C LEU A 228 -18.98 -15.83 13.21
N ARG A 229 -19.89 -14.89 12.92
CA ARG A 229 -21.15 -15.17 12.23
C ARG A 229 -20.94 -15.79 10.84
N ALA A 230 -19.96 -15.31 10.09
CA ALA A 230 -19.62 -15.86 8.79
C ALA A 230 -18.94 -17.24 8.86
N ALA A 231 -18.28 -17.57 9.97
CA ALA A 231 -17.62 -18.84 10.18
C ALA A 231 -18.55 -19.94 10.69
N GLU A 232 -19.71 -19.57 11.26
CA GLU A 232 -20.75 -20.48 11.73
C GLU A 232 -21.73 -20.89 10.62
N ALA A 233 -21.79 -20.13 9.51
CA ALA A 233 -22.64 -20.37 8.36
C ALA A 233 -22.02 -21.37 7.38
#